data_e9d74486b8eb0ad3f0ea364c1c77da45
#
_entry.id   e9d74486b8eb0ad3f0ea364c1c77da45
#
_cell.length_a   1.000
_cell.length_b   1.000
_cell.length_c   1.000
_cell.angle_alpha   90.00
_cell.angle_beta   90.00
_cell.angle_gamma   90.00
#
_symmetry.space_group_name_H-M   'P 1'
#
loop_
_entity.id
_entity.type
_entity.pdbx_description
1 polymer ?
#
loop_
_entity_poly.entity_id
_entity_poly.type
_entity_poly.pdbx_seq_one_letter_code
_entity_poly.pdbx_strand_id
1 'polypeptide(L)'
;NEKFKDYIKRDYLKVDNFDDFKNFTEKHKEFIAKPIDGEGGKGVMKYEVDNNVQELYKAIMGLNQNLVEEVIKQHNEINKLYDGSVNTLRLFTFFDGNNAYVLNSVFKIGNGGCTDNFSSGSMYTFVNDRGIVIVPAIDQADNVYEEHPITYKKIIGFKVPLYKDACDMVIEAAKLVPTIKYIGWDVAITNDGPVIIEGNSFPGVFQPK
;
A
#
# COMPACT_ATOMS: atom_id res chain seq x y z
N ASN A 1 14.27 1.10 -3.22
CA ASN A 1 13.97 0.75 -1.80
C ASN A 1 15.08 1.21 -0.82
N GLU A 2 16.38 1.18 -1.17
CA GLU A 2 17.45 1.54 -0.22
C GLU A 2 17.29 2.93 0.42
N LYS A 3 16.95 3.98 -0.35
CA LYS A 3 16.73 5.33 0.19
C LYS A 3 15.61 5.42 1.23
N PHE A 4 14.63 4.52 1.15
CA PHE A 4 13.43 4.52 1.99
C PHE A 4 13.41 3.36 2.98
N LYS A 5 14.54 2.69 3.22
CA LYS A 5 14.64 1.50 4.06
C LYS A 5 14.01 1.70 5.44
N ASP A 6 14.27 2.86 6.07
CA ASP A 6 13.74 3.20 7.39
C ASP A 6 12.22 3.45 7.42
N TYR A 7 11.62 3.67 6.25
CA TYR A 7 10.19 3.90 6.08
C TYR A 7 9.44 2.67 5.53
N ILE A 8 10.14 1.76 4.85
CA ILE A 8 9.59 0.49 4.33
C ILE A 8 9.35 -0.50 5.47
N LYS A 9 10.29 -0.60 6.44
CA LYS A 9 10.20 -1.37 7.69
C LYS A 9 9.73 -2.83 7.51
N ARG A 10 10.05 -3.45 6.39
CA ARG A 10 9.78 -4.87 6.11
C ARG A 10 10.93 -5.46 5.32
N ASP A 11 11.08 -6.78 5.41
CA ASP A 11 12.05 -7.49 4.60
C ASP A 11 11.61 -7.50 3.14
N TYR A 12 12.57 -7.32 2.25
CA TYR A 12 12.36 -7.46 0.80
C TYR A 12 13.62 -8.03 0.15
N LEU A 13 13.43 -8.71 -0.96
CA LEU A 13 14.50 -9.29 -1.75
C LEU A 13 14.21 -9.11 -3.25
N LYS A 14 15.18 -8.56 -3.99
CA LYS A 14 15.23 -8.73 -5.42
C LYS A 14 15.81 -10.13 -5.69
N VAL A 15 14.99 -10.98 -6.29
CA VAL A 15 15.33 -12.38 -6.51
C VAL A 15 16.23 -12.50 -7.74
N ASP A 16 17.53 -12.66 -7.53
CA ASP A 16 18.51 -12.86 -8.58
C ASP A 16 18.92 -14.35 -8.72
N ASN A 17 18.75 -15.16 -7.67
CA ASN A 17 19.07 -16.59 -7.67
C ASN A 17 18.18 -17.39 -6.69
N PHE A 18 18.23 -18.73 -6.79
CA PHE A 18 17.43 -19.63 -5.97
C PHE A 18 17.84 -19.64 -4.50
N ASP A 19 19.15 -19.55 -4.19
CA ASP A 19 19.63 -19.66 -2.81
C ASP A 19 19.18 -18.47 -1.97
N ASP A 20 19.21 -17.26 -2.51
CA ASP A 20 18.71 -16.06 -1.85
C ASP A 20 17.19 -16.16 -1.63
N PHE A 21 16.44 -16.62 -2.64
CA PHE A 21 15.00 -16.85 -2.50
C PHE A 21 14.67 -17.90 -1.43
N LYS A 22 15.42 -19.02 -1.39
CA LYS A 22 15.26 -20.05 -0.37
C LYS A 22 15.49 -19.49 1.02
N ASN A 23 16.58 -18.73 1.23
CA ASN A 23 16.88 -18.09 2.52
C ASN A 23 15.76 -17.11 2.95
N PHE A 24 15.15 -16.40 2.00
CA PHE A 24 14.01 -15.53 2.26
C PHE A 24 12.79 -16.34 2.71
N THR A 25 12.46 -17.43 2.03
CA THR A 25 11.29 -18.28 2.35
C THR A 25 11.46 -19.09 3.64
N GLU A 26 12.67 -19.30 4.12
CA GLU A 26 12.92 -19.89 5.44
C GLU A 26 12.44 -18.97 6.58
N LYS A 27 12.55 -17.65 6.39
CA LYS A 27 12.14 -16.62 7.35
C LYS A 27 10.66 -16.26 7.20
N HIS A 28 10.16 -16.22 5.98
CA HIS A 28 8.81 -15.75 5.65
C HIS A 28 7.99 -16.89 5.06
N LYS A 29 7.00 -17.39 5.81
CA LYS A 29 6.11 -18.49 5.37
C LYS A 29 5.02 -18.02 4.43
N GLU A 30 4.80 -16.75 4.32
CA GLU A 30 3.96 -16.07 3.36
C GLU A 30 4.67 -14.80 2.87
N PHE A 31 4.49 -14.44 1.61
CA PHE A 31 5.12 -13.26 1.03
C PHE A 31 4.32 -12.72 -0.16
N ILE A 32 4.58 -11.46 -0.50
CA ILE A 32 4.09 -10.85 -1.74
C ILE A 32 5.20 -10.96 -2.79
N ALA A 33 4.86 -11.40 -4.00
CA ALA A 33 5.73 -11.32 -5.15
C ALA A 33 5.14 -10.40 -6.21
N LYS A 34 5.99 -9.59 -6.83
CA LYS A 34 5.60 -8.59 -7.84
C LYS A 34 6.71 -8.32 -8.85
N PRO A 35 6.39 -7.86 -10.07
CA PRO A 35 7.38 -7.31 -10.99
C PRO A 35 8.03 -6.05 -10.41
N ILE A 36 9.35 -5.87 -10.64
CA ILE A 36 10.04 -4.64 -10.22
C ILE A 36 9.52 -3.42 -10.99
N ASP A 37 9.21 -3.60 -12.28
CA ASP A 37 8.73 -2.54 -13.16
C ASP A 37 7.20 -2.59 -13.36
N GLY A 38 6.47 -3.18 -12.38
CA GLY A 38 5.03 -3.31 -12.42
C GLY A 38 4.32 -1.98 -12.10
N GLU A 39 3.25 -1.68 -12.83
CA GLU A 39 2.38 -0.52 -12.59
C GLU A 39 0.98 -0.97 -12.20
N GLY A 40 0.33 -0.19 -11.33
CA GLY A 40 -1.08 -0.35 -10.99
C GLY A 40 -1.41 -1.69 -10.32
N GLY A 41 -0.50 -2.29 -9.58
CA GLY A 41 -0.71 -3.57 -8.87
C GLY A 41 -0.80 -4.80 -9.78
N LYS A 42 -0.53 -4.65 -11.09
CA LYS A 42 -0.52 -5.79 -12.01
C LYS A 42 0.61 -6.75 -11.66
N GLY A 43 0.28 -8.04 -11.60
CA GLY A 43 1.25 -9.07 -11.27
C GLY A 43 1.64 -9.14 -9.78
N VAL A 44 0.95 -8.41 -8.90
CA VAL A 44 1.13 -8.55 -7.44
C VAL A 44 0.34 -9.75 -6.97
N MET A 45 1.00 -10.72 -6.34
CA MET A 45 0.37 -11.93 -5.82
C MET A 45 0.92 -12.25 -4.44
N LYS A 46 0.05 -12.77 -3.59
CA LYS A 46 0.43 -13.37 -2.30
C LYS A 46 0.68 -14.86 -2.49
N TYR A 47 1.75 -15.34 -1.91
CA TYR A 47 2.13 -16.75 -1.91
C TYR A 47 2.29 -17.25 -0.48
N GLU A 48 1.95 -18.51 -0.28
CA GLU A 48 2.30 -19.29 0.90
C GLU A 48 3.44 -20.24 0.53
N VAL A 49 4.41 -20.39 1.42
CA VAL A 49 5.55 -21.28 1.20
C VAL A 49 5.14 -22.70 1.55
N ASP A 50 5.12 -23.54 0.55
CA ASP A 50 4.90 -24.99 0.67
C ASP A 50 6.24 -25.77 0.75
N ASN A 51 6.16 -27.09 0.70
CA ASN A 51 7.33 -27.98 0.73
C ASN A 51 8.16 -27.95 -0.57
N ASN A 52 7.66 -27.34 -1.65
CA ASN A 52 8.32 -27.32 -2.95
C ASN A 52 8.79 -25.91 -3.34
N VAL A 53 9.70 -25.35 -2.54
CA VAL A 53 10.26 -23.99 -2.73
C VAL A 53 10.86 -23.82 -4.14
N GLN A 54 11.37 -24.89 -4.76
CA GLN A 54 11.96 -24.80 -6.10
C GLN A 54 10.92 -24.62 -7.20
N GLU A 55 9.75 -25.23 -7.09
CA GLU A 55 8.64 -24.97 -8.02
C GLU A 55 8.07 -23.56 -7.82
N LEU A 56 7.93 -23.14 -6.58
CA LEU A 56 7.50 -21.79 -6.25
C LEU A 56 8.46 -20.72 -6.86
N TYR A 57 9.78 -20.93 -6.72
CA TYR A 57 10.78 -20.10 -7.38
C TYR A 57 10.59 -20.02 -8.90
N LYS A 58 10.43 -21.18 -9.56
CA LYS A 58 10.19 -21.21 -11.01
C LYS A 58 8.91 -20.50 -11.41
N ALA A 59 7.85 -20.65 -10.62
CA ALA A 59 6.56 -20.00 -10.87
C ALA A 59 6.67 -18.47 -10.81
N ILE A 60 7.26 -17.91 -9.76
CA ILE A 60 7.40 -16.45 -9.63
C ILE A 60 8.32 -15.88 -10.70
N MET A 61 9.43 -16.56 -11.03
CA MET A 61 10.35 -16.12 -12.09
C MET A 61 9.70 -16.22 -13.48
N GLY A 62 8.90 -17.25 -13.73
CA GLY A 62 8.13 -17.40 -14.97
C GLY A 62 7.07 -16.30 -15.18
N LEU A 63 6.59 -15.69 -14.10
CA LEU A 63 5.65 -14.55 -14.09
C LEU A 63 6.37 -13.20 -13.99
N ASN A 64 7.70 -13.17 -14.06
CA ASN A 64 8.54 -11.97 -13.88
C ASN A 64 8.32 -11.27 -12.52
N GLN A 65 7.93 -12.01 -11.47
CA GLN A 65 7.69 -11.50 -10.12
C GLN A 65 8.99 -11.55 -9.30
N ASN A 66 9.99 -10.81 -9.73
CA ASN A 66 11.36 -10.86 -9.22
C ASN A 66 11.63 -9.95 -7.99
N LEU A 67 10.61 -9.32 -7.44
CA LEU A 67 10.67 -8.64 -6.14
C LEU A 67 9.73 -9.34 -5.17
N VAL A 68 10.29 -9.89 -4.10
CA VAL A 68 9.50 -10.49 -3.01
C VAL A 68 9.60 -9.63 -1.75
N GLU A 69 8.51 -9.53 -1.03
CA GLU A 69 8.39 -8.70 0.17
C GLU A 69 7.63 -9.44 1.26
N GLU A 70 8.00 -9.22 2.50
CA GLU A 70 7.24 -9.64 3.68
C GLU A 70 5.81 -9.09 3.61
N VAL A 71 4.83 -9.90 4.02
CA VAL A 71 3.42 -9.50 4.04
C VAL A 71 3.20 -8.44 5.13
N ILE A 72 2.64 -7.30 4.74
CA ILE A 72 2.26 -6.25 5.67
C ILE A 72 1.06 -6.70 6.50
N LYS A 73 1.19 -6.63 7.82
CA LYS A 73 0.09 -6.83 8.77
C LYS A 73 -0.52 -5.49 9.13
N GLN A 74 -1.63 -5.17 8.49
CA GLN A 74 -2.28 -3.88 8.73
C GLN A 74 -2.86 -3.76 10.14
N HIS A 75 -3.07 -2.53 10.58
CA HIS A 75 -3.58 -2.17 11.91
C HIS A 75 -4.94 -2.80 12.18
N ASN A 76 -5.16 -3.26 13.42
CA ASN A 76 -6.36 -3.97 13.82
C ASN A 76 -7.67 -3.19 13.57
N GLU A 77 -7.66 -1.87 13.73
CA GLU A 77 -8.85 -1.04 13.46
C GLU A 77 -9.19 -1.01 11.96
N ILE A 78 -8.16 -1.04 11.08
CA ILE A 78 -8.38 -1.11 9.64
C ILE A 78 -8.87 -2.50 9.24
N ASN A 79 -8.37 -3.56 9.87
CA ASN A 79 -8.88 -4.93 9.69
C ASN A 79 -10.37 -5.05 10.03
N LYS A 80 -10.87 -4.30 11.02
CA LYS A 80 -12.30 -4.28 11.34
C LYS A 80 -13.15 -3.69 10.22
N LEU A 81 -12.58 -2.76 9.43
CA LEU A 81 -13.25 -2.21 8.26
C LEU A 81 -13.21 -3.20 7.10
N TYR A 82 -12.03 -3.69 6.75
CA TYR A 82 -11.82 -4.72 5.73
C TYR A 82 -10.44 -5.37 5.88
N ASP A 83 -10.39 -6.70 5.97
CA ASP A 83 -9.18 -7.51 6.19
C ASP A 83 -8.74 -8.34 4.97
N GLY A 84 -9.53 -8.34 3.89
CA GLY A 84 -9.23 -9.09 2.67
C GLY A 84 -8.04 -8.56 1.87
N SER A 85 -7.63 -7.31 2.13
CA SER A 85 -6.42 -6.71 1.55
C SER A 85 -5.80 -5.69 2.51
N VAL A 86 -4.57 -5.28 2.23
CA VAL A 86 -3.99 -4.09 2.87
C VAL A 86 -4.69 -2.85 2.29
N ASN A 87 -5.30 -2.05 3.17
CA ASN A 87 -5.96 -0.80 2.81
C ASN A 87 -4.98 0.35 3.06
N THR A 88 -4.79 1.24 2.09
CA THR A 88 -3.71 2.20 2.11
C THR A 88 -4.18 3.65 2.13
N LEU A 89 -3.39 4.50 2.78
CA LEU A 89 -3.46 5.94 2.59
C LEU A 89 -2.64 6.34 1.36
N ARG A 90 -3.25 6.97 0.37
CA ARG A 90 -2.56 7.72 -0.65
C ARG A 90 -2.39 9.15 -0.15
N LEU A 91 -1.17 9.50 0.25
CA LEU A 91 -0.79 10.82 0.73
C LEU A 91 -0.05 11.58 -0.37
N PHE A 92 -0.54 12.75 -0.74
CA PHE A 92 0.10 13.59 -1.75
C PHE A 92 0.98 14.62 -1.08
N THR A 93 2.28 14.61 -1.38
CA THR A 93 3.21 15.61 -0.86
C THR A 93 3.68 16.55 -1.95
N PHE A 94 3.92 17.80 -1.55
CA PHE A 94 4.62 18.79 -2.35
C PHE A 94 5.85 19.30 -1.59
N PHE A 95 6.99 19.34 -2.27
CA PHE A 95 8.24 19.88 -1.75
C PHE A 95 8.60 21.19 -2.45
N ASP A 96 8.61 22.30 -1.73
CA ASP A 96 8.84 23.65 -2.28
C ASP A 96 10.33 23.98 -2.51
N GLY A 97 11.22 23.11 -2.02
CA GLY A 97 12.68 23.29 -2.04
C GLY A 97 13.28 23.40 -0.64
N ASN A 98 12.47 23.74 0.36
CA ASN A 98 12.87 23.85 1.77
C ASN A 98 12.00 22.95 2.66
N ASN A 99 10.68 22.93 2.42
CA ASN A 99 9.71 22.21 3.22
C ASN A 99 8.87 21.27 2.36
N ALA A 100 8.40 20.19 2.97
CA ALA A 100 7.42 19.30 2.39
C ALA A 100 6.08 19.46 3.12
N TYR A 101 4.99 19.34 2.36
CA TYR A 101 3.62 19.50 2.84
C TYR A 101 2.76 18.36 2.34
N VAL A 102 1.84 17.84 3.15
CA VAL A 102 0.76 16.96 2.68
C VAL A 102 -0.36 17.86 2.14
N LEU A 103 -0.68 17.70 0.87
CA LEU A 103 -1.71 18.50 0.18
C LEU A 103 -3.09 17.87 0.27
N ASN A 104 -3.14 16.54 0.19
CA ASN A 104 -4.39 15.78 0.15
C ASN A 104 -4.15 14.35 0.65
N SER A 105 -5.22 13.73 1.12
CA SER A 105 -5.21 12.38 1.66
C SER A 105 -6.42 11.60 1.17
N VAL A 106 -6.17 10.45 0.57
CA VAL A 106 -7.17 9.51 0.08
C VAL A 106 -6.98 8.18 0.80
N PHE A 107 -8.06 7.61 1.30
CA PHE A 107 -8.04 6.28 1.88
C PHE A 107 -8.59 5.28 0.85
N LYS A 108 -7.74 4.35 0.42
CA LYS A 108 -8.08 3.26 -0.50
C LYS A 108 -8.52 2.05 0.32
N ILE A 109 -9.64 1.46 -0.06
CA ILE A 109 -10.28 0.37 0.67
C ILE A 109 -10.50 -0.78 -0.33
N GLY A 110 -10.02 -1.97 0.01
CA GLY A 110 -10.25 -3.17 -0.81
C GLY A 110 -11.73 -3.56 -0.86
N ASN A 111 -12.12 -4.26 -1.91
CA ASN A 111 -13.48 -4.74 -2.11
C ASN A 111 -13.48 -6.08 -2.85
N GLY A 112 -13.25 -7.18 -2.12
CA GLY A 112 -13.29 -8.54 -2.66
C GLY A 112 -12.00 -9.05 -3.31
N GLY A 113 -10.98 -8.20 -3.50
CA GLY A 113 -9.66 -8.58 -4.02
C GLY A 113 -8.58 -8.65 -2.93
N CYS A 114 -7.38 -9.13 -3.31
CA CYS A 114 -6.21 -9.18 -2.42
C CYS A 114 -5.40 -7.85 -2.42
N THR A 115 -5.81 -6.86 -3.21
CA THR A 115 -5.19 -5.52 -3.29
C THR A 115 -6.26 -4.44 -3.14
N ASP A 116 -5.88 -3.26 -2.67
CA ASP A 116 -6.73 -2.07 -2.61
C ASP A 116 -6.68 -1.22 -3.89
N ASN A 117 -6.32 -1.85 -5.00
CA ASN A 117 -6.14 -1.14 -6.26
C ASN A 117 -7.48 -0.78 -6.91
N PHE A 118 -7.69 0.52 -7.17
CA PHE A 118 -8.93 1.04 -7.74
C PHE A 118 -9.30 0.38 -9.08
N SER A 119 -8.31 0.12 -9.94
CA SER A 119 -8.54 -0.59 -11.22
C SER A 119 -8.96 -2.06 -11.07
N SER A 120 -8.86 -2.62 -9.86
CA SER A 120 -9.22 -4.01 -9.54
C SER A 120 -10.51 -4.11 -8.73
N GLY A 121 -11.35 -3.06 -8.73
CA GLY A 121 -12.66 -3.05 -8.08
C GLY A 121 -12.65 -2.53 -6.64
N SER A 122 -11.52 -2.07 -6.13
CA SER A 122 -11.45 -1.41 -4.83
C SER A 122 -12.07 0.00 -4.89
N MET A 123 -12.29 0.59 -3.74
CA MET A 123 -12.90 1.91 -3.61
C MET A 123 -11.95 2.88 -2.94
N TYR A 124 -12.22 4.17 -3.07
CA TYR A 124 -11.49 5.21 -2.35
C TYR A 124 -12.44 6.25 -1.76
N THR A 125 -11.96 6.92 -0.72
CA THR A 125 -12.65 8.04 -0.09
C THR A 125 -11.64 9.09 0.37
N PHE A 126 -12.13 10.28 0.72
CA PHE A 126 -11.27 11.38 1.21
C PHE A 126 -11.23 11.44 2.73
N VAL A 127 -10.06 11.82 3.22
CA VAL A 127 -9.77 11.94 4.64
C VAL A 127 -9.42 13.40 4.95
N ASN A 128 -9.99 13.96 6.02
CA ASN A 128 -9.64 15.30 6.46
C ASN A 128 -8.28 15.35 7.20
N ASP A 129 -7.89 16.54 7.62
CA ASP A 129 -6.63 16.82 8.35
C ASP A 129 -6.49 16.08 9.71
N ARG A 130 -7.58 15.52 10.22
CA ARG A 130 -7.61 14.74 11.47
C ARG A 130 -7.60 13.23 11.23
N GLY A 131 -7.49 12.80 9.98
CA GLY A 131 -7.54 11.39 9.60
C GLY A 131 -8.96 10.79 9.60
N ILE A 132 -10.01 11.61 9.50
CA ILE A 132 -11.40 11.14 9.50
C ILE A 132 -11.94 11.13 8.08
N VAL A 133 -12.55 10.01 7.68
CA VAL A 133 -13.26 9.89 6.40
C VAL A 133 -14.50 10.80 6.43
N ILE A 134 -14.62 11.67 5.42
CA ILE A 134 -15.63 12.76 5.40
C ILE A 134 -16.70 12.62 4.30
N VAL A 135 -16.46 11.75 3.34
CA VAL A 135 -17.37 11.50 2.21
C VAL A 135 -17.53 9.99 1.99
N PRO A 136 -18.60 9.53 1.33
CA PRO A 136 -18.71 8.13 0.94
C PRO A 136 -17.52 7.67 0.10
N ALA A 137 -17.25 6.36 0.11
CA ALA A 137 -16.29 5.78 -0.84
C ALA A 137 -16.95 5.58 -2.20
N ILE A 138 -16.15 5.63 -3.25
CA ILE A 138 -16.57 5.35 -4.63
C ILE A 138 -15.67 4.31 -5.27
N ASP A 139 -16.24 3.46 -6.11
CA ASP A 139 -15.50 2.50 -6.94
C ASP A 139 -15.34 3.00 -8.40
N GLN A 140 -14.69 2.21 -9.23
CA GLN A 140 -14.46 2.53 -10.64
C GLN A 140 -15.75 2.62 -11.48
N ALA A 141 -16.82 1.95 -11.06
CA ALA A 141 -18.12 1.97 -11.71
C ALA A 141 -19.02 3.11 -11.20
N ASP A 142 -18.46 4.04 -10.40
CA ASP A 142 -19.17 5.17 -9.79
C ASP A 142 -20.22 4.79 -8.75
N ASN A 143 -20.20 3.57 -8.23
CA ASN A 143 -21.03 3.20 -7.10
C ASN A 143 -20.54 3.91 -5.85
N VAL A 144 -21.49 4.34 -5.02
CA VAL A 144 -21.26 5.12 -3.79
C VAL A 144 -21.54 4.26 -2.57
N TYR A 145 -20.62 4.27 -1.59
CA TYR A 145 -20.66 3.42 -0.41
C TYR A 145 -20.49 4.24 0.87
N GLU A 146 -21.53 4.35 1.68
CA GLU A 146 -21.44 4.87 3.05
C GLU A 146 -20.95 3.80 4.03
N GLU A 147 -21.25 2.53 3.71
CA GLU A 147 -20.83 1.33 4.42
C GLU A 147 -20.11 0.38 3.47
N HIS A 148 -19.15 -0.39 3.98
CA HIS A 148 -18.41 -1.36 3.20
C HIS A 148 -19.36 -2.50 2.72
N PRO A 149 -19.43 -2.81 1.41
CA PRO A 149 -20.45 -3.71 0.88
C PRO A 149 -20.33 -5.17 1.35
N ILE A 150 -19.15 -5.59 1.82
CA ILE A 150 -18.90 -6.96 2.31
C ILE A 150 -19.02 -7.02 3.84
N THR A 151 -18.43 -6.07 4.56
CA THR A 151 -18.34 -6.10 6.03
C THR A 151 -19.45 -5.33 6.72
N TYR A 152 -20.20 -4.51 5.99
CA TYR A 152 -21.27 -3.63 6.50
C TYR A 152 -20.79 -2.64 7.58
N LYS A 153 -19.48 -2.33 7.57
CA LYS A 153 -18.91 -1.35 8.48
C LYS A 153 -19.01 0.05 7.87
N LYS A 154 -19.32 1.02 8.72
CA LYS A 154 -19.39 2.43 8.30
C LYS A 154 -18.05 2.92 7.81
N ILE A 155 -18.05 3.52 6.62
CA ILE A 155 -16.89 4.16 5.99
C ILE A 155 -16.84 5.63 6.42
N ILE A 156 -17.96 6.36 6.30
CA ILE A 156 -18.03 7.76 6.75
C ILE A 156 -17.84 7.83 8.26
N GLY A 157 -16.94 8.71 8.69
CA GLY A 157 -16.58 8.87 10.10
C GLY A 157 -15.52 7.88 10.58
N PHE A 158 -15.07 6.94 9.72
CA PHE A 158 -13.96 6.07 10.08
C PHE A 158 -12.70 6.92 10.33
N LYS A 159 -12.08 6.71 11.50
CA LYS A 159 -10.85 7.40 11.87
C LYS A 159 -9.66 6.49 11.54
N VAL A 160 -8.85 6.90 10.58
CA VAL A 160 -7.62 6.19 10.21
C VAL A 160 -6.63 6.28 11.38
N PRO A 161 -6.21 5.15 11.95
CA PRO A 161 -5.25 5.16 13.06
C PRO A 161 -3.90 5.71 12.60
N LEU A 162 -3.14 6.31 13.50
CA LEU A 162 -1.77 6.82 13.25
C LEU A 162 -1.65 7.73 12.01
N TYR A 163 -2.75 8.41 11.64
CA TYR A 163 -2.79 9.28 10.46
C TYR A 163 -1.73 10.39 10.51
N LYS A 164 -1.57 11.04 11.67
CA LYS A 164 -0.55 12.09 11.82
C LYS A 164 0.86 11.53 11.63
N ASP A 165 1.15 10.37 12.19
CA ASP A 165 2.46 9.72 12.06
C ASP A 165 2.75 9.37 10.60
N ALA A 166 1.72 8.95 9.84
CA ALA A 166 1.83 8.71 8.40
C ALA A 166 2.15 10.00 7.62
N CYS A 167 1.48 11.11 7.94
CA CYS A 167 1.76 12.40 7.33
C CYS A 167 3.19 12.88 7.64
N ASP A 168 3.60 12.81 8.90
CA ASP A 168 4.94 13.21 9.32
C ASP A 168 6.01 12.36 8.61
N MET A 169 5.78 11.04 8.50
CA MET A 169 6.67 10.12 7.81
C MET A 169 6.86 10.47 6.33
N VAL A 170 5.78 10.73 5.58
CA VAL A 170 5.92 11.05 4.14
C VAL A 170 6.49 12.44 3.89
N ILE A 171 6.32 13.39 4.81
CA ILE A 171 6.99 14.69 4.78
C ILE A 171 8.52 14.49 4.85
N GLU A 172 9.01 13.67 5.77
CA GLU A 172 10.44 13.37 5.87
C GLU A 172 10.94 12.56 4.67
N ALA A 173 10.17 11.58 4.21
CA ALA A 173 10.51 10.80 3.03
C ALA A 173 10.63 11.66 1.76
N ALA A 174 9.76 12.66 1.57
CA ALA A 174 9.79 13.56 0.42
C ALA A 174 11.09 14.38 0.36
N LYS A 175 11.67 14.74 1.50
CA LYS A 175 12.95 15.48 1.57
C LYS A 175 14.14 14.66 1.08
N LEU A 176 14.05 13.32 1.07
CA LEU A 176 15.12 12.45 0.58
C LEU A 176 15.24 12.45 -0.96
N VAL A 177 14.21 12.93 -1.65
CA VAL A 177 14.15 13.00 -3.12
C VAL A 177 13.78 14.40 -3.61
N PRO A 178 14.56 15.44 -3.28
CA PRO A 178 14.19 16.85 -3.46
C PRO A 178 13.99 17.27 -4.92
N THR A 179 14.45 16.46 -5.87
CA THR A 179 14.24 16.66 -7.31
C THR A 179 12.82 16.32 -7.76
N ILE A 180 12.09 15.50 -6.99
CA ILE A 180 10.71 15.13 -7.27
C ILE A 180 9.80 15.96 -6.37
N LYS A 181 9.22 17.02 -6.95
CA LYS A 181 8.46 18.01 -6.17
C LYS A 181 7.09 17.53 -5.73
N TYR A 182 6.49 16.60 -6.47
CA TYR A 182 5.15 16.12 -6.22
C TYR A 182 5.16 14.59 -6.22
N ILE A 183 4.74 14.00 -5.11
CA ILE A 183 4.75 12.53 -4.93
C ILE A 183 3.44 12.10 -4.28
N GLY A 184 2.84 11.04 -4.82
CA GLY A 184 1.77 10.28 -4.18
C GLY A 184 2.34 9.04 -3.51
N TRP A 185 2.28 9.00 -2.18
CA TRP A 185 2.77 7.90 -1.35
C TRP A 185 1.65 6.92 -1.04
N ASP A 186 1.85 5.63 -1.27
CA ASP A 186 0.99 4.60 -0.72
C ASP A 186 1.56 4.13 0.61
N VAL A 187 0.80 4.37 1.67
CA VAL A 187 1.19 4.10 3.06
C VAL A 187 0.23 3.11 3.68
N ALA A 188 0.75 1.99 4.15
CA ALA A 188 -0.01 1.09 5.02
C ALA A 188 0.19 1.49 6.49
N ILE A 189 -0.86 1.33 7.27
CA ILE A 189 -0.81 1.52 8.72
C ILE A 189 -0.75 0.15 9.39
N THR A 190 0.30 -0.10 10.14
CA THR A 190 0.47 -1.31 10.97
C THR A 190 0.26 -0.98 12.45
N ASN A 191 0.19 -1.99 13.32
CA ASN A 191 0.14 -1.75 14.77
C ASN A 191 1.44 -1.11 15.30
N ASP A 192 2.56 -1.29 14.59
CA ASP A 192 3.88 -0.77 14.96
C ASP A 192 4.20 0.59 14.31
N GLY A 193 3.25 1.16 13.54
CA GLY A 193 3.40 2.44 12.87
C GLY A 193 3.14 2.39 11.36
N PRO A 194 3.19 3.55 10.70
CA PRO A 194 3.05 3.62 9.24
C PRO A 194 4.27 3.06 8.53
N VAL A 195 4.04 2.48 7.34
CA VAL A 195 5.08 1.97 6.43
C VAL A 195 4.79 2.38 4.99
N ILE A 196 5.81 2.78 4.25
CA ILE A 196 5.68 3.09 2.83
C ILE A 196 5.64 1.80 2.02
N ILE A 197 4.64 1.68 1.13
CA ILE A 197 4.56 0.62 0.12
C ILE A 197 5.27 1.08 -1.14
N GLU A 198 4.92 2.27 -1.64
CA GLU A 198 5.50 2.85 -2.85
C GLU A 198 5.37 4.38 -2.87
N GLY A 199 6.19 5.03 -3.70
CA GLY A 199 6.10 6.45 -4.02
C GLY A 199 5.98 6.65 -5.53
N ASN A 200 4.95 7.38 -5.96
CA ASN A 200 4.62 7.63 -7.36
C ASN A 200 4.93 9.09 -7.71
N SER A 201 5.83 9.34 -8.66
CA SER A 201 6.18 10.69 -9.14
C SER A 201 5.13 11.30 -10.06
N PHE A 202 4.24 10.47 -10.63
CA PHE A 202 3.07 10.88 -11.42
C PHE A 202 1.82 10.21 -10.85
N PRO A 203 1.40 10.60 -9.64
CA PRO A 203 0.24 9.98 -9.00
C PRO A 203 -1.03 10.31 -9.77
N GLY A 204 -1.93 9.32 -9.86
CA GLY A 204 -3.25 9.51 -10.45
C GLY A 204 -4.06 10.57 -9.71
N VAL A 205 -5.09 11.10 -10.37
CA VAL A 205 -6.01 12.09 -9.81
C VAL A 205 -7.20 11.38 -9.20
N PHE A 206 -7.53 11.74 -7.96
CA PHE A 206 -8.75 11.32 -7.27
C PHE A 206 -9.69 12.51 -7.18
N GLN A 207 -10.97 12.32 -7.51
CA GLN A 207 -11.97 13.38 -7.49
C GLN A 207 -13.13 12.98 -6.59
N PRO A 208 -13.60 13.86 -5.68
CA PRO A 208 -14.86 13.64 -4.96
C PRO A 208 -16.01 13.73 -5.95
N LYS A 209 -17.03 12.90 -5.76
CA LYS A 209 -18.31 12.97 -6.49
C LYS A 209 -19.42 13.43 -5.60
#